data_8884569a647f7d1fcc028114a8e3a5f9
#
_entry.id   8884569a647f7d1fcc028114a8e3a5f9
#
_cell.length_a   1.000
_cell.length_b   1.000
_cell.length_c   1.000
_cell.angle_alpha   90.00
_cell.angle_beta   90.00
_cell.angle_gamma   90.00
#
_symmetry.space_group_name_H-M   'P 1'
#
loop_
_entity.id
_entity.type
_entity.pdbx_description
1 polymer ?
#
loop_
_entity_poly.entity_id
_entity_poly.type
_entity_poly.pdbx_seq_one_letter_code
_entity_poly.pdbx_strand_id
1 'polypeptide(L)'
;MGIVTTSSETAFTQSAEEVYDFVTNPANWVKTYPGSAHIGGLPERLPLQVGDTWTEAGPDGAQIYTWHLAIAMRPRMWVFNSVGRLGHDRDGNGGMEGRITVQYQFTRPGNDITLFSRTMTIEAYKDSPLPDALFRVVNPANIDKYHAAVARELALVDGESSGRG
;
A
#
# COMPACT_ATOMS: atom_id res chain seq x y z
N MET A 1 14.70 12.25 16.38
CA MET A 1 13.98 11.86 15.14
C MET A 1 14.02 10.35 15.02
N GLY A 2 12.85 9.69 14.97
CA GLY A 2 12.74 8.24 14.88
C GLY A 2 12.35 7.82 13.47
N ILE A 3 12.96 6.74 12.97
CA ILE A 3 12.61 6.10 11.69
C ILE A 3 12.39 4.63 11.96
N VAL A 4 11.28 4.08 11.44
CA VAL A 4 11.05 2.64 11.40
C VAL A 4 10.74 2.23 9.97
N THR A 5 11.35 1.13 9.55
CA THR A 5 11.12 0.56 8.21
C THR A 5 10.75 -0.91 8.35
N THR A 6 9.76 -1.33 7.57
CA THR A 6 9.40 -2.73 7.39
C THR A 6 9.35 -3.06 5.91
N SER A 7 9.73 -4.26 5.55
CA SER A 7 9.72 -4.73 4.16
C SER A 7 9.27 -6.18 4.10
N SER A 8 8.58 -6.51 3.02
CA SER A 8 8.15 -7.88 2.71
C SER A 8 8.18 -8.08 1.20
N GLU A 9 8.45 -9.32 0.78
CA GLU A 9 8.52 -9.69 -0.63
C GLU A 9 7.72 -10.97 -0.88
N THR A 10 7.05 -11.02 -2.02
CA THR A 10 6.27 -12.19 -2.45
C THR A 10 6.48 -12.43 -3.94
N ALA A 11 6.56 -13.71 -4.32
CA ALA A 11 6.65 -14.14 -5.70
C ALA A 11 5.25 -14.39 -6.28
N PHE A 12 5.03 -13.92 -7.50
CA PHE A 12 3.81 -14.12 -8.28
C PHE A 12 4.14 -14.79 -9.60
N THR A 13 3.22 -15.61 -10.11
CA THR A 13 3.31 -16.21 -11.44
C THR A 13 2.81 -15.29 -12.55
N GLN A 14 2.04 -14.25 -12.19
CA GLN A 14 1.58 -13.22 -13.11
C GLN A 14 2.73 -12.32 -13.58
N SER A 15 2.55 -11.66 -14.72
CA SER A 15 3.50 -10.69 -15.23
C SER A 15 3.67 -9.48 -14.28
N ALA A 16 4.79 -8.78 -14.39
CA ALA A 16 5.03 -7.58 -13.59
C ALA A 16 3.98 -6.51 -13.89
N GLU A 17 3.50 -6.42 -15.12
CA GLU A 17 2.45 -5.51 -15.55
C GLU A 17 1.12 -5.81 -14.86
N GLU A 18 0.70 -7.08 -14.81
CA GLU A 18 -0.54 -7.51 -14.16
C GLU A 18 -0.50 -7.24 -12.64
N VAL A 19 0.60 -7.62 -11.97
CA VAL A 19 0.76 -7.37 -10.55
C VAL A 19 0.79 -5.87 -10.28
N TYR A 20 1.55 -5.10 -11.07
CA TYR A 20 1.63 -3.65 -10.95
C TYR A 20 0.25 -3.00 -11.10
N ASP A 21 -0.45 -3.26 -12.18
CA ASP A 21 -1.75 -2.63 -12.48
C ASP A 21 -2.79 -2.94 -11.40
N PHE A 22 -2.73 -4.13 -10.81
CA PHE A 22 -3.62 -4.51 -9.73
C PHE A 22 -3.32 -3.78 -8.43
N VAL A 23 -2.07 -3.80 -7.94
CA VAL A 23 -1.71 -3.25 -6.62
C VAL A 23 -1.61 -1.72 -6.61
N THR A 24 -1.36 -1.08 -7.76
CA THR A 24 -1.29 0.39 -7.89
C THR A 24 -2.65 1.05 -8.15
N ASN A 25 -3.72 0.26 -8.18
CA ASN A 25 -5.09 0.76 -8.15
C ASN A 25 -5.62 0.74 -6.70
N PRO A 26 -5.69 1.88 -6.00
CA PRO A 26 -6.13 1.90 -4.61
C PRO A 26 -7.55 1.37 -4.38
N ALA A 27 -8.41 1.37 -5.39
CA ALA A 27 -9.76 0.78 -5.28
C ALA A 27 -9.72 -0.71 -4.94
N ASN A 28 -8.63 -1.42 -5.27
CA ASN A 28 -8.46 -2.84 -4.93
C ASN A 28 -8.02 -3.05 -3.46
N TRP A 29 -7.54 -2.02 -2.77
CA TRP A 29 -7.01 -2.16 -1.41
C TRP A 29 -8.06 -2.61 -0.40
N VAL A 30 -9.30 -2.16 -0.57
CA VAL A 30 -10.43 -2.59 0.29
C VAL A 30 -10.64 -4.10 0.30
N LYS A 31 -10.17 -4.80 -0.74
CA LYS A 31 -10.24 -6.28 -0.85
C LYS A 31 -9.02 -6.98 -0.30
N THR A 32 -7.88 -6.30 -0.29
CA THR A 32 -6.58 -6.94 -0.07
C THR A 32 -5.87 -6.49 1.20
N TYR A 33 -6.09 -5.25 1.64
CA TYR A 33 -5.43 -4.72 2.83
C TYR A 33 -6.39 -4.62 4.01
N PRO A 34 -6.14 -5.34 5.12
CA PRO A 34 -7.08 -5.40 6.25
C PRO A 34 -7.35 -4.06 6.93
N GLY A 35 -6.43 -3.10 6.79
CA GLY A 35 -6.56 -1.75 7.37
C GLY A 35 -7.28 -0.74 6.46
N SER A 36 -7.62 -1.13 5.22
CA SER A 36 -8.23 -0.25 4.22
C SER A 36 -9.72 -0.58 4.07
N ALA A 37 -10.58 0.32 4.52
CA ALA A 37 -12.03 0.14 4.39
C ALA A 37 -12.67 1.16 3.46
N HIS A 38 -12.09 2.35 3.37
CA HIS A 38 -12.64 3.44 2.57
C HIS A 38 -11.55 4.12 1.76
N ILE A 39 -11.73 4.14 0.45
CA ILE A 39 -10.88 4.88 -0.49
C ILE A 39 -11.72 5.99 -1.11
N GLY A 40 -11.22 7.23 -1.09
CA GLY A 40 -11.91 8.39 -1.62
C GLY A 40 -11.02 9.29 -2.47
N GLY A 41 -11.62 10.14 -3.27
CA GLY A 41 -10.90 11.16 -4.05
C GLY A 41 -10.04 10.60 -5.19
N LEU A 42 -10.25 9.34 -5.61
CA LEU A 42 -9.54 8.79 -6.76
C LEU A 42 -9.92 9.55 -8.04
N PRO A 43 -8.94 9.87 -8.90
CA PRO A 43 -9.21 10.31 -10.26
C PRO A 43 -10.04 9.27 -11.03
N GLU A 44 -10.90 9.72 -11.93
CA GLU A 44 -11.69 8.81 -12.79
C GLU A 44 -10.82 7.99 -13.73
N ARG A 45 -9.62 8.50 -14.05
CA ARG A 45 -8.66 7.83 -14.94
C ARG A 45 -7.72 6.88 -14.19
N LEU A 46 -7.40 5.78 -14.81
CA LEU A 46 -6.32 4.88 -14.45
C LEU A 46 -5.37 4.69 -15.66
N PRO A 47 -4.09 4.42 -15.41
CA PRO A 47 -3.38 4.40 -14.14
C PRO A 47 -3.22 5.78 -13.50
N LEU A 48 -3.01 5.82 -12.19
CA LEU A 48 -2.70 7.05 -11.49
C LEU A 48 -1.36 7.63 -11.98
N GLN A 49 -1.27 8.96 -11.98
CA GLN A 49 -0.08 9.70 -12.42
C GLN A 49 0.59 10.41 -11.25
N VAL A 50 1.89 10.67 -11.38
CA VAL A 50 2.64 11.45 -10.39
C VAL A 50 1.93 12.78 -10.12
N GLY A 51 1.73 13.09 -8.83
CA GLY A 51 0.98 14.24 -8.35
C GLY A 51 -0.49 13.94 -8.01
N ASP A 52 -1.04 12.80 -8.41
CA ASP A 52 -2.38 12.40 -7.98
C ASP A 52 -2.44 12.18 -6.47
N THR A 53 -3.61 12.45 -5.93
CA THR A 53 -3.89 12.28 -4.50
C THR A 53 -5.17 11.48 -4.30
N TRP A 54 -5.25 10.75 -3.19
CA TRP A 54 -6.45 10.06 -2.74
C TRP A 54 -6.46 9.93 -1.23
N THR A 55 -7.57 9.56 -0.65
CA THR A 55 -7.70 9.32 0.78
C THR A 55 -7.92 7.85 1.08
N GLU A 56 -7.42 7.40 2.21
CA GLU A 56 -7.63 6.06 2.75
C GLU A 56 -7.99 6.15 4.22
N ALA A 57 -9.01 5.42 4.64
CA ALA A 57 -9.37 5.28 6.05
C ALA A 57 -9.61 3.81 6.41
N GLY A 58 -9.29 3.47 7.65
CA GLY A 58 -9.60 2.17 8.24
C GLY A 58 -11.09 2.00 8.56
N PRO A 59 -11.50 0.80 9.02
CA PRO A 59 -12.91 0.49 9.30
C PRO A 59 -13.53 1.37 10.37
N ASP A 60 -12.75 1.87 11.32
CA ASP A 60 -13.20 2.76 12.40
C ASP A 60 -13.24 4.23 11.99
N GLY A 61 -12.64 4.59 10.84
CA GLY A 61 -12.53 5.96 10.36
C GLY A 61 -11.67 6.88 11.25
N ALA A 62 -10.94 6.32 12.22
CA ALA A 62 -10.18 7.11 13.20
C ALA A 62 -9.03 7.87 12.56
N GLN A 63 -8.31 7.23 11.65
CA GLN A 63 -7.20 7.82 10.92
C GLN A 63 -7.54 7.91 9.46
N ILE A 64 -7.41 9.10 8.88
CA ILE A 64 -7.53 9.32 7.43
C ILE A 64 -6.15 9.71 6.91
N TYR A 65 -5.63 8.92 5.98
CA TYR A 65 -4.42 9.21 5.24
C TYR A 65 -4.76 9.91 3.94
N THR A 66 -4.09 11.03 3.65
CA THR A 66 -4.09 11.63 2.31
C THR A 66 -2.79 11.24 1.63
N TRP A 67 -2.91 10.38 0.65
CA TRP A 67 -1.78 9.87 -0.11
C TRP A 67 -1.46 10.76 -1.29
N HIS A 68 -0.19 10.89 -1.60
CA HIS A 68 0.35 11.61 -2.75
C HIS A 68 1.26 10.67 -3.54
N LEU A 69 1.00 10.50 -4.82
CA LEU A 69 1.81 9.69 -5.71
C LEU A 69 3.07 10.45 -6.11
N ALA A 70 4.22 9.96 -5.68
CA ALA A 70 5.52 10.60 -5.90
C ALA A 70 6.28 10.00 -7.09
N ILE A 71 6.17 8.67 -7.31
CA ILE A 71 6.84 7.97 -8.41
C ILE A 71 5.86 6.95 -9.00
N ALA A 72 5.79 6.91 -10.34
CA ALA A 72 5.04 5.93 -11.10
C ALA A 72 5.86 5.50 -12.32
N MET A 73 6.55 4.38 -12.22
CA MET A 73 7.40 3.80 -13.28
C MET A 73 6.91 2.38 -13.59
N ARG A 74 5.85 2.27 -14.37
CA ARG A 74 5.25 0.99 -14.76
C ARG A 74 6.22 0.15 -15.61
N PRO A 75 6.39 -1.14 -15.34
CA PRO A 75 5.89 -1.91 -14.21
C PRO A 75 6.93 -2.09 -13.09
N ARG A 76 7.84 -1.13 -12.87
CA ARG A 76 9.03 -1.30 -12.04
C ARG A 76 8.89 -0.78 -10.62
N MET A 77 8.29 0.41 -10.47
CA MET A 77 8.29 1.11 -9.19
C MET A 77 7.05 1.99 -9.05
N TRP A 78 6.53 2.04 -7.83
CA TRP A 78 5.45 2.94 -7.45
C TRP A 78 5.68 3.41 -6.02
N VAL A 79 5.74 4.73 -5.79
CA VAL A 79 6.02 5.31 -4.48
C VAL A 79 5.01 6.38 -4.16
N PHE A 80 4.42 6.27 -2.98
CA PHE A 80 3.47 7.24 -2.47
C PHE A 80 3.73 7.53 -1.00
N ASN A 81 3.30 8.70 -0.55
CA ASN A 81 3.52 9.14 0.82
C ASN A 81 2.32 9.89 1.38
N SER A 82 2.21 9.90 2.69
CA SER A 82 1.29 10.72 3.45
C SER A 82 2.05 11.47 4.54
N VAL A 83 1.78 12.76 4.70
CA VAL A 83 2.39 13.64 5.70
C VAL A 83 1.29 14.19 6.58
N GLY A 84 1.50 14.17 7.88
CA GLY A 84 0.56 14.73 8.86
C GLY A 84 0.68 14.08 10.22
N ARG A 85 -0.39 14.17 11.01
CA ARG A 85 -0.46 13.55 12.32
C ARG A 85 -0.86 12.09 12.18
N LEU A 86 0.06 11.20 12.56
CA LEU A 86 -0.03 9.76 12.36
C LEU A 86 -0.32 9.04 13.67
N GLY A 87 -1.18 8.01 13.63
CA GLY A 87 -1.42 7.12 14.76
C GLY A 87 -2.19 7.74 15.92
N HIS A 88 -2.98 8.78 15.67
CA HIS A 88 -3.94 9.32 16.67
C HIS A 88 -5.15 8.37 16.82
N ASP A 89 -5.85 8.49 17.96
CA ASP A 89 -7.10 7.80 18.18
C ASP A 89 -8.28 8.49 17.47
N ARG A 90 -9.50 7.93 17.64
CA ARG A 90 -10.73 8.44 17.02
C ARG A 90 -11.07 9.87 17.47
N ASP A 91 -10.68 10.24 18.67
CA ASP A 91 -10.94 11.57 19.23
C ASP A 91 -9.82 12.57 18.89
N GLY A 92 -8.83 12.14 18.08
CA GLY A 92 -7.69 12.92 17.64
C GLY A 92 -6.58 13.04 18.69
N ASN A 93 -6.62 12.26 19.78
CA ASN A 93 -5.61 12.29 20.83
C ASN A 93 -4.41 11.42 20.46
N GLY A 94 -3.26 11.75 21.04
CA GLY A 94 -2.03 11.04 20.74
C GLY A 94 -1.54 11.30 19.32
N GLY A 95 -0.86 10.32 18.76
CA GLY A 95 -0.25 10.45 17.44
C GLY A 95 1.04 11.26 17.44
N MET A 96 1.67 11.32 16.29
CA MET A 96 2.91 12.07 16.06
C MET A 96 2.85 12.77 14.70
N GLU A 97 3.49 13.92 14.58
CA GLU A 97 3.74 14.55 13.28
C GLU A 97 4.83 13.77 12.55
N GLY A 98 4.56 13.39 11.31
CA GLY A 98 5.49 12.55 10.57
C GLY A 98 5.10 12.31 9.12
N ARG A 99 5.81 11.37 8.52
CA ARG A 99 5.59 10.90 7.15
C ARG A 99 5.52 9.38 7.14
N ILE A 100 4.61 8.84 6.36
CA ILE A 100 4.65 7.46 5.89
C ILE A 100 5.01 7.49 4.42
N THR A 101 6.02 6.72 4.03
CA THR A 101 6.36 6.47 2.63
C THR A 101 6.20 4.98 2.36
N VAL A 102 5.48 4.64 1.31
CA VAL A 102 5.31 3.26 0.85
C VAL A 102 5.89 3.15 -0.55
N GLN A 103 6.76 2.17 -0.71
CA GLN A 103 7.41 1.86 -1.97
C GLN A 103 7.06 0.44 -2.41
N TYR A 104 6.58 0.32 -3.63
CA TYR A 104 6.39 -0.93 -4.35
C TYR A 104 7.48 -1.09 -5.39
N GLN A 105 8.13 -2.25 -5.41
CA GLN A 105 9.10 -2.62 -6.44
C GLN A 105 8.71 -3.95 -7.06
N PHE A 106 8.91 -4.05 -8.35
CA PHE A 106 8.58 -5.22 -9.16
C PHE A 106 9.81 -5.61 -9.96
N THR A 107 10.30 -6.81 -9.75
CA THR A 107 11.46 -7.36 -10.46
C THR A 107 11.12 -8.71 -11.06
N ARG A 108 11.75 -9.04 -12.17
CA ARG A 108 11.62 -10.34 -12.85
C ARG A 108 13.00 -11.01 -12.90
N PRO A 109 13.35 -11.84 -11.91
CA PRO A 109 14.63 -12.54 -11.88
C PRO A 109 14.72 -13.65 -12.97
N GLY A 110 13.58 -14.01 -13.59
CA GLY A 110 13.44 -14.97 -14.67
C GLY A 110 12.17 -14.68 -15.46
N ASN A 111 11.82 -15.56 -16.40
CA ASN A 111 10.67 -15.34 -17.28
C ASN A 111 9.32 -15.62 -16.62
N ASP A 112 9.30 -16.44 -15.55
CA ASP A 112 8.07 -17.04 -15.02
C ASP A 112 7.68 -16.53 -13.62
N ILE A 113 8.47 -15.63 -13.05
CA ILE A 113 8.24 -15.12 -11.68
C ILE A 113 8.39 -13.61 -11.65
N THR A 114 7.41 -12.96 -11.04
CA THR A 114 7.49 -11.55 -10.65
C THR A 114 7.67 -11.48 -9.13
N LEU A 115 8.73 -10.84 -8.68
CA LEU A 115 8.91 -10.48 -7.27
C LEU A 115 8.31 -9.11 -7.02
N PHE A 116 7.36 -9.05 -6.09
CA PHE A 116 6.76 -7.83 -5.59
C PHE A 116 7.26 -7.58 -4.17
N SER A 117 8.02 -6.51 -4.02
CA SER A 117 8.50 -6.00 -2.74
C SER A 117 7.69 -4.79 -2.31
N ARG A 118 7.24 -4.79 -1.05
CA ARG A 118 6.60 -3.65 -0.40
C ARG A 118 7.45 -3.20 0.78
N THR A 119 7.92 -1.96 0.75
CA THR A 119 8.63 -1.33 1.86
C THR A 119 7.81 -0.16 2.38
N MET A 120 7.63 -0.08 3.71
CA MET A 120 7.01 1.04 4.38
C MET A 120 8.02 1.66 5.34
N THR A 121 8.20 2.97 5.24
CA THR A 121 9.04 3.76 6.14
C THR A 121 8.17 4.80 6.84
N ILE A 122 8.25 4.86 8.17
CA ILE A 122 7.60 5.88 9.00
C ILE A 122 8.68 6.73 9.64
N GLU A 123 8.60 8.03 9.44
CA GLU A 123 9.52 9.04 9.96
C GLU A 123 8.79 9.97 10.91
N ALA A 124 9.24 10.07 12.16
CA ALA A 124 8.78 11.06 13.12
C ALA A 124 9.56 12.37 12.94
N TYR A 125 8.87 13.51 12.84
CA TYR A 125 9.52 14.82 12.68
C TYR A 125 10.11 15.39 13.96
N LYS A 126 9.68 14.89 15.11
CA LYS A 126 10.17 15.27 16.44
C LYS A 126 10.59 14.03 17.22
N ASP A 127 11.27 14.22 18.31
CA ASP A 127 11.62 13.15 19.26
C ASP A 127 10.37 12.68 20.02
N SER A 128 9.43 12.12 19.28
CA SER A 128 8.22 11.52 19.81
C SER A 128 8.32 10.00 19.71
N PRO A 129 7.85 9.26 20.73
CA PRO A 129 7.75 7.81 20.62
C PRO A 129 6.76 7.46 19.49
N LEU A 130 7.01 6.35 18.83
CA LEU A 130 6.06 5.83 17.84
C LEU A 130 4.77 5.42 18.57
N PRO A 131 3.60 5.90 18.14
CA PRO A 131 2.33 5.45 18.71
C PRO A 131 2.11 3.94 18.49
N ASP A 132 1.49 3.26 19.45
CA ASP A 132 1.19 1.82 19.38
C ASP A 132 0.40 1.45 18.13
N ALA A 133 -0.47 2.33 17.66
CA ALA A 133 -1.23 2.13 16.42
C ALA A 133 -0.31 1.95 15.20
N LEU A 134 0.82 2.66 15.15
CA LEU A 134 1.78 2.53 14.05
C LEU A 134 2.62 1.25 14.15
N PHE A 135 2.90 0.72 15.34
CA PHE A 135 3.53 -0.60 15.48
C PHE A 135 2.68 -1.72 14.86
N ARG A 136 1.36 -1.59 14.95
CA ARG A 136 0.45 -2.55 14.29
C ARG A 136 0.52 -2.43 12.77
N VAL A 137 0.62 -1.21 12.25
CA VAL A 137 0.73 -0.96 10.80
C VAL A 137 2.03 -1.53 10.22
N VAL A 138 3.15 -1.39 10.95
CA VAL A 138 4.46 -1.90 10.51
C VAL A 138 4.69 -3.38 10.86
N ASN A 139 3.71 -4.08 11.40
CA ASN A 139 3.84 -5.49 11.71
C ASN A 139 3.97 -6.33 10.42
N PRO A 140 5.06 -7.07 10.21
CA PRO A 140 5.27 -7.87 9.00
C PRO A 140 4.12 -8.83 8.70
N ALA A 141 3.48 -9.41 9.73
CA ALA A 141 2.34 -10.31 9.55
C ALA A 141 1.15 -9.65 8.83
N ASN A 142 0.96 -8.34 8.92
CA ASN A 142 -0.08 -7.65 8.17
C ASN A 142 0.30 -7.50 6.69
N ILE A 143 1.58 -7.33 6.41
CA ILE A 143 2.08 -7.26 5.04
C ILE A 143 1.96 -8.63 4.37
N ASP A 144 2.28 -9.72 5.07
CA ASP A 144 2.14 -11.08 4.57
C ASP A 144 0.67 -11.42 4.25
N LYS A 145 -0.27 -10.99 5.10
CA LYS A 145 -1.71 -11.11 4.83
C LYS A 145 -2.13 -10.34 3.58
N TYR A 146 -1.61 -9.14 3.40
CA TYR A 146 -1.85 -8.34 2.20
C TYR A 146 -1.36 -9.06 0.95
N HIS A 147 -0.12 -9.56 0.94
CA HIS A 147 0.45 -10.29 -0.19
C HIS A 147 -0.36 -11.55 -0.52
N ALA A 148 -0.78 -12.32 0.48
CA ALA A 148 -1.63 -13.48 0.28
C ALA A 148 -3.00 -13.12 -0.31
N ALA A 149 -3.59 -12.00 0.12
CA ALA A 149 -4.83 -11.50 -0.44
C ALA A 149 -4.69 -11.05 -1.89
N VAL A 150 -3.60 -10.35 -2.24
CA VAL A 150 -3.28 -9.96 -3.62
C VAL A 150 -3.16 -11.20 -4.51
N ALA A 151 -2.42 -12.23 -4.07
CA ALA A 151 -2.25 -13.47 -4.82
C ALA A 151 -3.59 -14.16 -5.10
N ARG A 152 -4.47 -14.20 -4.11
CA ARG A 152 -5.81 -14.78 -4.27
C ARG A 152 -6.67 -14.01 -5.28
N GLU A 153 -6.70 -12.68 -5.20
CA GLU A 153 -7.49 -11.85 -6.11
C GLU A 153 -6.98 -11.94 -7.56
N LEU A 154 -5.66 -11.96 -7.76
CA LEU A 154 -5.08 -12.14 -9.10
C LEU A 154 -5.42 -13.51 -9.70
N ALA A 155 -5.39 -14.58 -8.88
CA ALA A 155 -5.78 -15.91 -9.36
C ALA A 155 -7.26 -15.99 -9.78
N LEU A 156 -8.16 -15.23 -9.14
CA LEU A 156 -9.56 -15.13 -9.54
C LEU A 156 -9.73 -14.44 -10.89
N VAL A 157 -8.99 -13.37 -11.16
CA VAL A 157 -9.01 -12.67 -12.46
C VAL A 157 -8.55 -13.58 -13.59
N ASP A 158 -7.49 -14.37 -13.38
CA ASP A 158 -6.98 -15.32 -14.37
C ASP A 158 -8.00 -16.43 -14.67
N GLY A 159 -8.70 -16.93 -13.64
CA GLY A 159 -9.76 -17.94 -13.79
C GLY A 159 -10.94 -17.45 -14.62
N GLU A 160 -11.36 -16.20 -14.45
CA GLU A 160 -12.46 -15.60 -15.23
C GLU A 160 -12.09 -15.35 -16.69
N SER A 161 -10.84 -15.01 -17.00
CA SER A 161 -10.37 -14.83 -18.36
C SER A 161 -10.23 -16.15 -19.13
N SER A 162 -9.88 -17.23 -18.44
CA SER A 162 -9.73 -18.56 -19.04
C SER A 162 -11.07 -19.26 -19.31
N GLY A 163 -12.15 -18.85 -18.62
CA GLY A 163 -13.50 -19.44 -18.77
C GLY A 163 -14.34 -18.84 -19.90
N ARG A 164 -13.84 -17.85 -20.64
CA ARG A 164 -14.54 -17.17 -21.75
C ARG A 164 -14.01 -17.53 -23.14
N GLY A 165 -13.22 -18.60 -23.25
CA GLY A 165 -12.67 -19.13 -24.49
C GLY A 165 -13.54 -20.21 -25.11
#